data_5588009235d718bacd3cc59c4acd4834
#
_entry.id   5588009235d718bacd3cc59c4acd4834
#
_cell.length_a   1.000
_cell.length_b   1.000
_cell.length_c   1.000
_cell.angle_alpha   90.00
_cell.angle_beta   90.00
_cell.angle_gamma   90.00
#
_symmetry.space_group_name_H-M   'P 1'
#
loop_
_entity.id
_entity.type
_entity.pdbx_description
1 polymer ?
#
loop_
_entity_poly.entity_id
_entity_poly.type
_entity_poly.pdbx_seq_one_letter_code
_entity_poly.pdbx_strand_id
1 'polypeptide(L)' 'VKVFDVLSTMNPDALTSIQLETFSEPIAFGKVGAIKLNPKFDRFEVERIYPEYYKGNMQTGITVIVKAVAG' A
#
# COMPACT_ATOMS: atom_id res chain seq x y z
N VAL A 1 5.43 -9.78 6.73
CA VAL A 1 5.74 -9.21 5.42
C VAL A 1 5.61 -7.71 5.48
N LYS A 2 6.62 -7.00 5.03
CA LYS A 2 6.62 -5.54 5.03
C LYS A 2 6.02 -5.00 3.74
N VAL A 3 5.61 -3.73 3.78
CA VAL A 3 5.07 -3.06 2.60
C VAL A 3 6.08 -3.09 1.45
N PHE A 4 7.36 -2.84 1.75
CA PHE A 4 8.41 -2.87 0.72
C PHE A 4 8.48 -4.23 0.02
N ASP A 5 8.34 -5.32 0.78
CA ASP A 5 8.42 -6.67 0.21
C ASP A 5 7.31 -6.91 -0.81
N VAL A 6 6.10 -6.44 -0.50
CA VAL A 6 4.95 -6.57 -1.40
C VAL A 6 5.13 -5.70 -2.64
N LEU A 7 5.47 -4.43 -2.43
CA LEU A 7 5.54 -3.47 -3.52
C LEU A 7 6.72 -3.73 -4.45
N SER A 8 7.77 -4.39 -3.96
CA SER A 8 8.95 -4.69 -4.78
C SER A 8 8.65 -5.69 -5.89
N THR A 9 7.57 -6.46 -5.77
CA THR A 9 7.19 -7.44 -6.79
C THR A 9 6.27 -6.84 -7.86
N MET A 10 5.91 -5.57 -7.72
CA MET A 10 4.93 -4.92 -8.58
C MET A 10 5.59 -3.96 -9.55
N ASN A 11 4.86 -3.68 -10.63
CA ASN A 11 5.25 -2.65 -11.59
C ASN A 11 5.28 -1.30 -10.85
N PRO A 12 6.39 -0.55 -10.92
CA PRO A 12 6.46 0.75 -10.21
C PRO A 12 5.47 1.79 -10.69
N ASP A 13 4.90 1.62 -11.88
CA ASP A 13 3.88 2.56 -12.38
C ASP A 13 2.46 2.17 -11.95
N ALA A 14 2.28 1.02 -11.33
CA ALA A 14 0.97 0.59 -10.84
C ALA A 14 0.53 1.46 -9.67
N LEU A 15 -0.78 1.57 -9.49
CA LEU A 15 -1.35 2.30 -8.36
C LEU A 15 -1.50 1.40 -7.15
N THR A 16 -1.31 1.97 -5.98
CA THR A 16 -1.54 1.27 -4.73
C THR A 16 -2.05 2.24 -3.68
N SER A 17 -2.78 1.68 -2.72
CA SER A 17 -3.29 2.40 -1.57
C SER A 17 -2.83 1.66 -0.32
N ILE A 18 -2.30 2.39 0.65
CA ILE A 18 -1.90 1.82 1.94
C ILE A 18 -2.93 2.27 2.96
N GLN A 19 -3.56 1.33 3.62
CA GLN A 19 -4.61 1.62 4.59
C GLN A 19 -4.32 0.94 5.92
N LEU A 20 -4.35 1.74 6.99
CA LEU A 20 -4.20 1.18 8.33
C LEU A 20 -5.52 0.51 8.72
N GLU A 21 -5.46 -0.69 9.29
CA GLU A 21 -6.67 -1.50 9.56
C GLU A 21 -7.70 -0.79 10.43
N THR A 22 -7.26 0.14 11.28
CA THR A 22 -8.15 0.87 12.18
C THR A 22 -8.70 2.16 11.58
N PHE A 23 -8.25 2.55 10.40
CA PHE A 23 -8.66 3.79 9.75
C PHE A 23 -9.59 3.48 8.58
N SER A 24 -10.54 4.37 8.34
CA SER A 24 -11.47 4.24 7.22
C SER A 24 -10.90 4.81 5.91
N GLU A 25 -9.84 5.60 5.99
CA GLU A 25 -9.23 6.23 4.82
C GLU A 25 -7.80 5.77 4.62
N PRO A 26 -7.30 5.75 3.37
CA PRO A 26 -5.92 5.40 3.11
C PRO A 26 -4.96 6.39 3.75
N ILE A 27 -3.83 5.88 4.26
CA ILE A 27 -2.77 6.74 4.77
C ILE A 27 -1.79 7.13 3.67
N ALA A 28 -1.85 6.46 2.53
CA ALA A 28 -1.07 6.80 1.35
C ALA A 28 -1.75 6.25 0.10
N PHE A 29 -1.61 6.96 -1.00
CA PHE A 29 -2.13 6.54 -2.30
C PHE A 29 -1.21 7.10 -3.37
N GLY A 30 -0.89 6.29 -4.35
CA GLY A 30 -0.05 6.73 -5.46
C GLY A 30 0.60 5.58 -6.18
N LYS A 31 1.66 5.90 -6.92
CA LYS A 31 2.39 4.89 -7.67
C LYS A 31 3.27 4.06 -6.73
N VAL A 32 3.33 2.76 -7.02
CA VAL A 32 4.13 1.80 -6.25
C VAL A 32 5.57 2.28 -6.12
N GLY A 33 6.17 2.77 -7.20
CA GLY A 33 7.57 3.19 -7.19
C GLY A 33 7.86 4.33 -6.23
N ALA A 34 6.87 5.21 -6.02
CA ALA A 34 7.03 6.32 -5.09
C ALA A 34 6.83 5.87 -3.64
N ILE A 35 5.83 5.01 -3.42
CA ILE A 35 5.46 4.60 -2.06
C ILE A 35 6.46 3.62 -1.46
N LYS A 36 6.98 2.68 -2.25
CA LYS A 36 7.86 1.64 -1.70
C LYS A 36 9.17 2.19 -1.14
N LEU A 37 9.59 3.36 -1.59
CA LEU A 37 10.84 3.97 -1.14
C LEU A 37 10.67 4.82 0.11
N ASN A 38 9.45 4.99 0.58
CA ASN A 38 9.18 5.82 1.74
C ASN A 38 9.43 5.03 3.02
N PRO A 39 10.44 5.39 3.84
CA PRO A 39 10.76 4.65 5.06
C PRO A 39 9.67 4.70 6.12
N LYS A 40 8.71 5.59 5.96
CA LYS A 40 7.57 5.70 6.86
C LYS A 40 6.82 4.38 7.01
N PHE A 41 6.80 3.57 5.95
CA PHE A 41 6.05 2.32 5.95
C PHE A 41 6.84 1.11 6.48
N ASP A 42 8.10 1.31 6.87
CA ASP A 42 8.93 0.22 7.41
C ASP A 42 8.39 -0.31 8.74
N ARG A 43 7.57 0.48 9.42
CA ARG A 43 7.00 0.13 10.71
C ARG A 43 5.76 -0.73 10.63
N PHE A 44 5.25 -0.95 9.43
CA PHE A 44 3.97 -1.63 9.26
C PHE A 44 4.17 -3.05 8.77
N GLU A 45 3.33 -3.95 9.30
CA GLU A 45 3.19 -5.30 8.79
C GLU A 45 2.00 -5.35 7.85
N VAL A 46 2.13 -6.08 6.77
CA VAL A 46 1.02 -6.28 5.85
C VAL A 46 0.05 -7.29 6.45
N GLU A 47 -1.22 -6.88 6.55
CA GLU A 47 -2.29 -7.70 7.09
C GLU A 47 -3.01 -8.44 5.97
N ARG A 48 -3.40 -7.69 4.92
CA ARG A 48 -4.11 -8.22 3.76
C ARG A 48 -3.79 -7.38 2.53
N ILE A 49 -3.99 -7.98 1.37
CA ILE A 49 -3.86 -7.33 0.08
C ILE A 49 -5.06 -7.72 -0.76
N TYR A 50 -5.69 -6.77 -1.44
CA TYR A 50 -6.76 -7.08 -2.38
C TYR A 50 -6.75 -6.10 -3.55
N PRO A 51 -7.24 -6.54 -4.71
CA PRO A 51 -7.32 -5.64 -5.87
C PRO A 51 -8.43 -4.62 -5.68
N GLU A 52 -8.23 -3.45 -6.29
CA GLU A 52 -9.22 -2.39 -6.23
C GLU A 52 -9.18 -1.58 -7.51
N TYR A 53 -10.35 -1.12 -7.96
CA TYR A 53 -10.45 -0.25 -9.10
C TYR A 53 -10.60 1.19 -8.63
N TYR A 54 -9.66 2.05 -9.04
CA TYR A 54 -9.66 3.46 -8.65
C TYR A 54 -10.34 4.28 -9.73
N LYS A 55 -11.62 4.61 -9.51
CA LYS A 55 -12.44 5.29 -10.51
C LYS A 55 -11.85 6.62 -10.96
N GLY A 56 -11.28 7.39 -10.04
CA GLY A 56 -10.71 8.68 -10.36
C GLY A 56 -9.55 8.60 -11.34
N ASN A 57 -8.84 7.48 -11.34
CA ASN A 57 -7.70 7.26 -12.22
C ASN A 57 -8.04 6.29 -13.37
N MET A 58 -9.22 5.71 -13.33
CA MET A 58 -9.68 4.70 -14.31
C MET A 58 -8.67 3.57 -14.45
N GLN A 59 -8.14 3.12 -13.34
CA GLN A 59 -7.05 2.14 -13.32
C GLN A 59 -7.22 1.18 -12.16
N THR A 60 -6.88 -0.09 -12.40
CA THR A 60 -6.87 -1.11 -11.35
C THR A 60 -5.53 -1.07 -10.62
N GLY A 61 -5.58 -1.19 -9.31
CA GLY A 61 -4.39 -1.29 -8.48
C GLY A 61 -4.64 -2.25 -7.34
N ILE A 62 -3.86 -2.14 -6.28
CA ILE A 62 -4.07 -2.94 -5.09
C ILE A 62 -4.20 -2.04 -3.86
N THR A 63 -4.96 -2.53 -2.90
CA THR A 63 -5.02 -1.93 -1.57
C THR A 63 -4.28 -2.86 -0.60
N VAL A 64 -3.35 -2.29 0.13
CA VAL A 64 -2.56 -3.01 1.13
C VAL A 64 -3.05 -2.57 2.51
N ILE A 65 -3.64 -3.50 3.24
CA ILE A 65 -4.07 -3.26 4.61
C ILE A 65 -2.91 -3.58 5.54
N VAL A 66 -2.52 -2.63 6.35
CA VAL A 66 -1.38 -2.76 7.24
C VAL A 66 -1.77 -2.55 8.69
N LYS A 67 -0.94 -3.03 9.59
CA LYS A 67 -1.08 -2.76 11.02
C LYS A 67 0.25 -2.28 11.56
N ALA A 68 0.20 -1.44 12.58
CA ALA A 68 1.40 -0.96 13.25
C ALA A 68 2.03 -2.11 14.04
N VAL A 69 3.35 -2.23 13.93
CA VAL A 69 4.08 -3.21 14.70
C VAL A 69 4.52 -2.56 16.00
N ALA A 70 4.14 -3.17 17.13
CA ALA A 70 4.61 -2.72 18.44
C ALA A 70 6.09 -3.04 18.52
N GLY A 71 6.90 -2.00 18.59
CA GLY A 71 8.31 -2.26 18.51
C GLY A 71 9.10 -1.62 19.53
#